data_9bad70bf8a1c57bb5e57389f6a878ca0
#
_entry.id   9bad70bf8a1c57bb5e57389f6a878ca0
#
_cell.length_a   1.000
_cell.length_b   1.000
_cell.length_c   1.000
_cell.angle_alpha   90.00
_cell.angle_beta   90.00
_cell.angle_gamma   90.00
#
_symmetry.space_group_name_H-M   'P 1'
#
loop_
_entity.id
_entity.type
_entity.pdbx_description
1 polymer ?
#
loop_
_entity_poly.entity_id
_entity_poly.type
_entity_poly.pdbx_seq_one_letter_code
_entity_poly.pdbx_strand_id
1 'polypeptide(L)'
;MPNPFRTSGVIQPPYFTDREPEVARLLQAMRTEGGKLIVSGERRMGKTSALVVALTAHREAGGLGILADFSTASTPVDLSNRILAAATRELHRRWQDRVLDFFRLLRPEVTLGTDPTGQPTASFGLRLREASPEDQYETVAGVLDALERMFADRGESFAVVLDEFQEIHGLGGEQAEWRLRGVTQHHQHLSYVFAGSRTSLIRRMQEKNRAFYQLADRLPFGSIDPEHMAGWIDARMRAGGLRAGQVGAVIVALAGPRTRDIVQLARKTFDLAAPAGKVSEETVGSAFRELILEEDDPVRLYWDALTPAQQNVLRAIAAGERQLTGKGAQRRFALSSAPAVRKAAEKFEEDGVVMRSPDGSYDCDSPFVRGWLIQHTLPDLGLHWDPARIPPP
;
A
#
# COMPACT_ATOMS: atom_id res chain seq x y z
N MET A 1 12.15 7.91 27.52
CA MET A 1 10.74 8.16 27.15
C MET A 1 10.39 7.25 25.99
N PRO A 2 9.22 6.62 25.93
CA PRO A 2 8.84 5.83 24.77
C PRO A 2 8.62 6.73 23.54
N ASN A 3 9.09 6.29 22.36
CA ASN A 3 8.93 7.05 21.14
C ASN A 3 7.43 7.09 20.73
N PRO A 4 6.85 8.28 20.54
CA PRO A 4 5.44 8.44 20.23
C PRO A 4 5.07 8.16 18.75
N PHE A 5 6.02 7.74 17.93
CA PHE A 5 5.84 7.44 16.50
C PHE A 5 6.02 5.96 16.22
N ARG A 6 5.15 5.40 15.38
CA ARG A 6 5.23 4.01 14.89
C ARG A 6 5.33 3.98 13.38
N THR A 7 6.24 3.16 12.85
CA THR A 7 6.52 3.02 11.41
C THR A 7 6.30 1.59 10.90
N SER A 8 6.19 0.62 11.80
CA SER A 8 6.07 -0.80 11.45
C SER A 8 4.68 -1.35 11.77
N GLY A 9 4.24 -2.28 10.93
CA GLY A 9 2.93 -2.92 11.04
C GLY A 9 1.77 -2.01 10.64
N VAL A 10 0.56 -2.47 10.94
CA VAL A 10 -0.66 -1.71 10.74
C VAL A 10 -0.82 -0.68 11.85
N ILE A 11 -0.94 0.58 11.46
CA ILE A 11 -1.03 1.71 12.41
C ILE A 11 -2.51 1.90 12.79
N GLN A 12 -2.76 1.94 14.09
CA GLN A 12 -4.08 2.15 14.69
C GLN A 12 -4.01 3.31 15.70
N PRO A 13 -5.16 3.86 16.15
CA PRO A 13 -5.19 4.81 17.26
C PRO A 13 -4.39 4.33 18.48
N PRO A 14 -3.65 5.18 19.17
CA PRO A 14 -3.57 6.64 19.00
C PRO A 14 -2.52 7.11 17.97
N TYR A 15 -1.90 6.23 17.21
CA TYR A 15 -0.82 6.57 16.26
C TYR A 15 -1.36 6.89 14.84
N PHE A 16 -2.64 6.66 14.60
CA PHE A 16 -3.35 6.95 13.36
C PHE A 16 -3.92 8.37 13.40
N THR A 17 -3.87 9.12 12.30
CA THR A 17 -4.35 10.52 12.24
C THR A 17 -4.88 10.90 10.87
N ASP A 18 -5.78 11.88 10.82
CA ASP A 18 -6.29 12.60 9.64
C ASP A 18 -6.75 11.71 8.49
N ARG A 19 -7.60 10.74 8.81
CA ARG A 19 -8.21 9.83 7.83
C ARG A 19 -9.69 9.60 8.10
N GLU A 20 -10.29 10.49 8.88
CA GLU A 20 -11.70 10.40 9.26
C GLU A 20 -12.62 10.37 8.05
N PRO A 21 -12.44 11.22 6.99
CA PRO A 21 -13.27 11.16 5.79
C PRO A 21 -13.13 9.84 5.03
N GLU A 22 -11.89 9.35 4.86
CA GLU A 22 -11.64 8.09 4.17
C GLU A 22 -12.19 6.90 4.96
N VAL A 23 -11.98 6.87 6.28
CA VAL A 23 -12.53 5.83 7.16
C VAL A 23 -14.06 5.86 7.14
N ALA A 24 -14.70 7.03 7.14
CA ALA A 24 -16.14 7.16 7.02
C ALA A 24 -16.67 6.61 5.70
N ARG A 25 -16.00 6.89 4.58
CA ARG A 25 -16.35 6.34 3.26
C ARG A 25 -16.17 4.83 3.20
N LEU A 26 -15.10 4.31 3.78
CA LEU A 26 -14.85 2.86 3.90
C LEU A 26 -15.97 2.19 4.71
N LEU A 27 -16.33 2.74 5.88
CA LEU A 27 -17.42 2.26 6.72
C LEU A 27 -18.76 2.28 5.99
N GLN A 28 -19.04 3.36 5.25
CA GLN A 28 -20.27 3.46 4.45
C GLN A 28 -20.31 2.33 3.40
N ALA A 29 -19.22 2.10 2.68
CA ALA A 29 -19.16 1.04 1.67
C ALA A 29 -19.34 -0.36 2.29
N MET A 30 -18.70 -0.62 3.46
CA MET A 30 -18.84 -1.90 4.16
C MET A 30 -20.24 -2.17 4.69
N ARG A 31 -21.03 -1.12 5.00
CA ARG A 31 -22.40 -1.20 5.53
C ARG A 31 -23.47 -1.18 4.43
N THR A 32 -23.10 -0.83 3.21
CA THR A 32 -24.02 -0.80 2.07
C THR A 32 -24.12 -2.19 1.47
N GLU A 33 -25.31 -2.78 1.46
CA GLU A 33 -25.57 -4.07 0.81
C GLU A 33 -25.19 -4.02 -0.67
N GLY A 34 -24.39 -5.01 -1.11
CA GLY A 34 -23.85 -5.05 -2.46
C GLY A 34 -22.92 -3.88 -2.82
N GLY A 35 -22.55 -3.04 -1.85
CA GLY A 35 -21.68 -1.88 -2.04
C GLY A 35 -20.31 -2.29 -2.59
N LYS A 36 -19.77 -1.48 -3.51
CA LYS A 36 -18.44 -1.73 -4.10
C LYS A 36 -17.66 -0.44 -4.14
N LEU A 37 -16.46 -0.44 -3.57
CA LEU A 37 -15.56 0.70 -3.47
C LEU A 37 -14.15 0.32 -3.93
N ILE A 38 -13.56 1.13 -4.81
CA ILE A 38 -12.15 1.02 -5.17
C ILE A 38 -11.36 2.12 -4.49
N VAL A 39 -10.38 1.72 -3.68
CA VAL A 39 -9.44 2.59 -2.97
C VAL A 39 -8.11 2.59 -3.71
N SER A 40 -7.72 3.71 -4.27
CA SER A 40 -6.47 3.84 -5.02
C SER A 40 -5.60 4.95 -4.44
N GLY A 41 -4.34 4.65 -4.20
CA GLY A 41 -3.37 5.62 -3.69
C GLY A 41 -1.98 5.01 -3.65
N GLU A 42 -0.96 5.84 -3.64
CA GLU A 42 0.43 5.38 -3.64
C GLU A 42 0.77 4.49 -2.44
N ARG A 43 1.88 3.76 -2.55
CA ARG A 43 2.46 3.02 -1.43
C ARG A 43 2.80 3.97 -0.28
N ARG A 44 2.78 3.45 0.97
CA ARG A 44 3.19 4.18 2.18
C ARG A 44 2.28 5.35 2.60
N MET A 45 1.08 5.49 1.99
CA MET A 45 0.07 6.50 2.37
C MET A 45 -0.79 6.09 3.57
N GLY A 46 -0.74 4.84 4.02
CA GLY A 46 -1.52 4.36 5.16
C GLY A 46 -2.86 3.69 4.81
N LYS A 47 -3.07 3.27 3.54
CA LYS A 47 -4.31 2.59 3.09
C LYS A 47 -4.66 1.39 3.95
N THR A 48 -3.75 0.42 4.09
CA THR A 48 -3.97 -0.78 4.90
C THR A 48 -4.37 -0.44 6.34
N SER A 49 -3.76 0.59 6.92
CA SER A 49 -4.12 1.07 8.26
C SER A 49 -5.56 1.59 8.31
N ALA A 50 -5.96 2.41 7.32
CA ALA A 50 -7.33 2.91 7.22
C ALA A 50 -8.34 1.78 7.01
N LEU A 51 -8.02 0.78 6.18
CA LEU A 51 -8.85 -0.41 5.98
C LEU A 51 -9.06 -1.17 7.28
N VAL A 52 -8.00 -1.39 8.07
CA VAL A 52 -8.08 -2.10 9.35
C VAL A 52 -8.85 -1.29 10.39
N VAL A 53 -8.62 0.03 10.46
CA VAL A 53 -9.38 0.92 11.37
C VAL A 53 -10.87 0.89 11.02
N ALA A 54 -11.23 1.02 9.74
CA ALA A 54 -12.62 0.95 9.30
C ALA A 54 -13.25 -0.43 9.57
N LEU A 55 -12.54 -1.52 9.26
CA LEU A 55 -13.05 -2.88 9.51
C LEU A 55 -13.21 -3.16 11.01
N THR A 56 -12.30 -2.66 11.85
CA THR A 56 -12.43 -2.76 13.32
C THR A 56 -13.68 -2.01 13.81
N ALA A 57 -13.86 -0.78 13.38
CA ALA A 57 -15.04 0.01 13.74
C ALA A 57 -16.36 -0.60 13.19
N HIS A 58 -16.30 -1.24 11.99
CA HIS A 58 -17.42 -2.00 11.45
C HIS A 58 -17.81 -3.17 12.35
N ARG A 59 -16.81 -3.92 12.83
CA ARG A 59 -16.99 -5.07 13.74
C ARG A 59 -17.49 -4.66 15.13
N GLU A 60 -16.97 -3.58 15.67
CA GLU A 60 -17.40 -3.01 16.96
C GLU A 60 -18.87 -2.58 16.90
N ALA A 61 -19.35 -2.13 15.75
CA ALA A 61 -20.76 -1.82 15.50
C ALA A 61 -21.63 -3.07 15.22
N GLY A 62 -21.07 -4.28 15.35
CA GLY A 62 -21.79 -5.55 15.15
C GLY A 62 -21.73 -6.09 13.73
N GLY A 63 -21.09 -5.39 12.77
CA GLY A 63 -20.90 -5.85 11.42
C GLY A 63 -19.92 -7.03 11.33
N LEU A 64 -19.97 -7.74 10.21
CA LEU A 64 -19.07 -8.86 9.90
C LEU A 64 -18.27 -8.54 8.64
N GLY A 65 -17.02 -8.96 8.63
CA GLY A 65 -16.19 -8.75 7.44
C GLY A 65 -14.77 -9.24 7.60
N ILE A 66 -14.11 -9.38 6.46
CA ILE A 66 -12.74 -9.86 6.36
C ILE A 66 -11.83 -8.86 5.64
N LEU A 67 -10.53 -8.99 5.90
CA LEU A 67 -9.47 -8.41 5.09
C LEU A 67 -8.58 -9.54 4.59
N ALA A 68 -8.42 -9.62 3.26
CA ALA A 68 -7.50 -10.53 2.59
C ALA A 68 -6.44 -9.71 1.83
N ASP A 69 -5.18 -9.94 2.15
CA ASP A 69 -4.04 -9.29 1.51
C ASP A 69 -3.54 -10.15 0.35
N PHE A 70 -3.46 -9.58 -0.85
CA PHE A 70 -3.05 -10.26 -2.08
C PHE A 70 -1.56 -10.09 -2.42
N SER A 71 -0.81 -9.31 -1.64
CA SER A 71 0.57 -8.90 -1.94
C SER A 71 1.55 -10.06 -2.20
N THR A 72 1.33 -11.22 -1.59
CA THR A 72 2.20 -12.39 -1.71
C THR A 72 1.50 -13.63 -2.28
N ALA A 73 0.35 -13.45 -2.91
CA ALA A 73 -0.34 -14.54 -3.57
C ALA A 73 0.37 -14.86 -4.90
N SER A 74 0.75 -16.11 -5.10
CA SER A 74 1.44 -16.58 -6.31
C SER A 74 0.50 -17.30 -7.29
N THR A 75 -0.67 -17.72 -6.82
CA THR A 75 -1.68 -18.42 -7.62
C THR A 75 -3.09 -18.00 -7.24
N PRO A 76 -4.10 -18.21 -8.11
CA PRO A 76 -5.50 -18.00 -7.73
C PRO A 76 -5.94 -18.87 -6.54
N VAL A 77 -5.37 -20.05 -6.37
CA VAL A 77 -5.62 -20.91 -5.20
C VAL A 77 -5.10 -20.27 -3.92
N ASP A 78 -3.96 -19.56 -3.97
CA ASP A 78 -3.45 -18.82 -2.82
C ASP A 78 -4.38 -17.66 -2.44
N LEU A 79 -4.98 -16.97 -3.42
CA LEU A 79 -6.01 -15.97 -3.16
C LEU A 79 -7.22 -16.59 -2.46
N SER A 80 -7.71 -17.72 -2.99
CA SER A 80 -8.84 -18.45 -2.42
C SER A 80 -8.56 -18.86 -0.98
N ASN A 81 -7.37 -19.38 -0.70
CA ASN A 81 -6.94 -19.78 0.63
C ASN A 81 -6.90 -18.61 1.61
N ARG A 82 -6.46 -17.43 1.18
CA ARG A 82 -6.45 -16.23 2.02
C ARG A 82 -7.85 -15.76 2.37
N ILE A 83 -8.74 -15.70 1.39
CA ILE A 83 -10.15 -15.35 1.61
C ILE A 83 -10.80 -16.38 2.52
N LEU A 84 -10.61 -17.66 2.23
CA LEU A 84 -11.17 -18.77 2.99
C LEU A 84 -10.71 -18.75 4.45
N ALA A 85 -9.41 -18.59 4.69
CA ALA A 85 -8.85 -18.54 6.03
C ALA A 85 -9.37 -17.31 6.82
N ALA A 86 -9.46 -16.16 6.17
CA ALA A 86 -9.99 -14.94 6.79
C ALA A 86 -11.49 -15.11 7.13
N ALA A 87 -12.28 -15.67 6.21
CA ALA A 87 -13.70 -15.94 6.42
C ALA A 87 -13.92 -16.96 7.55
N THR A 88 -13.16 -18.04 7.56
CA THR A 88 -13.25 -19.07 8.62
C THR A 88 -12.99 -18.47 10.00
N ARG A 89 -11.94 -17.65 10.16
CA ARG A 89 -11.65 -17.00 11.43
C ARG A 89 -12.76 -16.03 11.86
N GLU A 90 -13.29 -15.23 10.93
CA GLU A 90 -14.37 -14.28 11.24
C GLU A 90 -15.67 -15.00 11.63
N LEU A 91 -16.05 -16.03 10.89
CA LEU A 91 -17.23 -16.83 11.19
C LEU A 91 -17.07 -17.57 12.53
N HIS A 92 -15.90 -18.17 12.81
CA HIS A 92 -15.63 -18.84 14.08
C HIS A 92 -15.72 -17.87 15.26
N ARG A 93 -15.21 -16.63 15.12
CA ARG A 93 -15.28 -15.60 16.17
C ARG A 93 -16.72 -15.26 16.54
N ARG A 94 -17.64 -15.27 15.60
CA ARG A 94 -19.01 -14.82 15.78
C ARG A 94 -20.00 -15.97 15.97
N TRP A 95 -19.79 -17.08 15.22
CA TRP A 95 -20.72 -18.20 15.11
C TRP A 95 -20.00 -19.53 15.02
N GLN A 96 -19.46 -20.01 16.11
CA GLN A 96 -18.67 -21.26 16.13
C GLN A 96 -19.42 -22.45 15.53
N ASP A 97 -20.72 -22.59 15.81
CA ASP A 97 -21.54 -23.72 15.33
C ASP A 97 -21.83 -23.67 13.82
N ARG A 98 -21.51 -22.56 13.14
CA ARG A 98 -21.90 -22.35 11.75
C ARG A 98 -20.73 -22.37 10.76
N VAL A 99 -19.54 -22.51 11.25
CA VAL A 99 -18.36 -22.72 10.40
C VAL A 99 -18.57 -23.99 9.54
N LEU A 100 -19.20 -25.04 10.10
CA LEU A 100 -19.52 -26.27 9.36
C LEU A 100 -20.53 -26.03 8.23
N ASP A 101 -21.51 -25.15 8.42
CA ASP A 101 -22.48 -24.82 7.36
C ASP A 101 -21.81 -24.09 6.20
N PHE A 102 -20.89 -23.19 6.49
CA PHE A 102 -20.07 -22.55 5.47
C PHE A 102 -19.26 -23.59 4.66
N PHE A 103 -18.62 -24.55 5.33
CA PHE A 103 -17.86 -25.58 4.63
C PHE A 103 -18.72 -26.51 3.77
N ARG A 104 -20.00 -26.75 4.14
CA ARG A 104 -20.94 -27.51 3.30
C ARG A 104 -21.29 -26.79 1.99
N LEU A 105 -21.15 -25.47 1.94
CA LEU A 105 -21.37 -24.66 0.73
C LEU A 105 -20.15 -24.64 -0.19
N LEU A 106 -18.97 -25.05 0.32
CA LEU A 106 -17.73 -25.12 -0.44
C LEU A 106 -17.60 -26.45 -1.18
N ARG A 107 -16.65 -26.49 -2.12
CA ARG A 107 -16.31 -27.73 -2.83
C ARG A 107 -15.64 -28.76 -1.90
N PRO A 108 -15.76 -30.07 -2.21
CA PRO A 108 -15.22 -31.12 -1.32
C PRO A 108 -13.68 -31.18 -1.21
N GLU A 109 -12.95 -30.38 -2.01
CA GLU A 109 -11.49 -30.32 -1.98
C GLU A 109 -10.91 -29.46 -0.85
N VAL A 110 -11.77 -28.87 0.00
CA VAL A 110 -11.32 -28.08 1.15
C VAL A 110 -10.88 -28.98 2.30
N THR A 111 -9.66 -28.77 2.77
CA THR A 111 -9.10 -29.44 3.96
C THR A 111 -9.26 -28.55 5.18
N LEU A 112 -9.79 -29.11 6.24
CA LEU A 112 -9.93 -28.44 7.54
C LEU A 112 -8.76 -28.78 8.46
N GLY A 113 -8.29 -27.82 9.22
CA GLY A 113 -7.21 -27.99 10.20
C GLY A 113 -7.28 -26.93 11.30
N THR A 114 -6.25 -26.89 12.12
CA THR A 114 -6.02 -25.81 13.09
C THR A 114 -4.64 -25.24 12.86
N ASP A 115 -4.50 -23.94 13.08
CA ASP A 115 -3.19 -23.28 13.08
C ASP A 115 -2.42 -23.57 14.39
N PRO A 116 -1.14 -23.16 14.49
CA PRO A 116 -0.35 -23.37 15.71
C PRO A 116 -0.93 -22.67 16.96
N THR A 117 -1.88 -21.75 16.79
CA THR A 117 -2.59 -21.08 17.88
C THR A 117 -3.89 -21.77 18.26
N GLY A 118 -4.24 -22.89 17.59
CA GLY A 118 -5.48 -23.66 17.83
C GLY A 118 -6.71 -23.09 17.14
N GLN A 119 -6.54 -22.09 16.25
CA GLN A 119 -7.67 -21.53 15.50
C GLN A 119 -8.01 -22.38 14.28
N PRO A 120 -9.30 -22.53 13.93
CA PRO A 120 -9.70 -23.30 12.78
C PRO A 120 -9.18 -22.66 11.49
N THR A 121 -8.62 -23.50 10.62
CA THR A 121 -8.16 -23.12 9.30
C THR A 121 -8.80 -24.00 8.25
N ALA A 122 -8.91 -23.47 7.04
CA ALA A 122 -9.35 -24.21 5.89
C ALA A 122 -8.48 -23.86 4.68
N SER A 123 -8.18 -24.83 3.84
CA SER A 123 -7.40 -24.61 2.64
C SER A 123 -7.82 -25.55 1.52
N PHE A 124 -7.69 -25.09 0.28
CA PHE A 124 -7.82 -25.94 -0.89
C PHE A 124 -6.58 -26.82 -1.05
N GLY A 125 -6.79 -28.08 -1.43
CA GLY A 125 -5.73 -29.08 -1.55
C GLY A 125 -4.74 -28.81 -2.68
N LEU A 126 -3.58 -29.49 -2.62
CA LEU A 126 -2.47 -29.38 -3.58
C LEU A 126 -2.90 -29.70 -5.02
N ARG A 127 -3.85 -30.61 -5.23
CA ARG A 127 -4.33 -31.00 -6.57
C ARG A 127 -4.89 -29.82 -7.38
N LEU A 128 -5.49 -28.82 -6.73
CA LEU A 128 -5.99 -27.63 -7.40
C LEU A 128 -4.87 -26.67 -7.82
N ARG A 129 -3.69 -26.75 -7.20
CA ARG A 129 -2.53 -25.94 -7.62
C ARG A 129 -1.93 -26.40 -8.95
N GLU A 130 -2.14 -27.67 -9.30
CA GLU A 130 -1.70 -28.27 -10.56
C GLU A 130 -2.78 -28.17 -11.66
N ALA A 131 -3.97 -27.70 -11.32
CA ALA A 131 -5.07 -27.51 -12.25
C ALA A 131 -4.85 -26.30 -13.19
N SER A 132 -5.64 -26.19 -14.23
CA SER A 132 -5.60 -25.03 -15.12
C SER A 132 -5.86 -23.73 -14.35
N PRO A 133 -5.33 -22.59 -14.78
CA PRO A 133 -5.66 -21.29 -14.16
C PRO A 133 -7.16 -21.02 -14.09
N GLU A 134 -7.93 -21.56 -15.03
CA GLU A 134 -9.40 -21.44 -15.06
C GLU A 134 -10.05 -22.14 -13.88
N ASP A 135 -9.68 -23.42 -13.66
CA ASP A 135 -10.18 -24.19 -12.53
C ASP A 135 -9.75 -23.61 -11.19
N GLN A 136 -8.54 -23.02 -11.15
CA GLN A 136 -8.05 -22.34 -9.95
C GLN A 136 -8.88 -21.09 -9.63
N TYR A 137 -9.31 -20.29 -10.62
CA TYR A 137 -10.19 -19.15 -10.41
C TYR A 137 -11.60 -19.55 -9.97
N GLU A 138 -12.07 -20.72 -10.37
CA GLU A 138 -13.32 -21.26 -9.87
C GLU A 138 -13.33 -21.44 -8.35
N THR A 139 -12.16 -21.64 -7.72
CA THR A 139 -12.07 -21.71 -6.25
C THR A 139 -12.29 -20.33 -5.61
N VAL A 140 -11.80 -19.24 -6.22
CA VAL A 140 -12.07 -17.86 -5.76
C VAL A 140 -13.55 -17.57 -5.81
N ALA A 141 -14.17 -17.86 -6.97
CA ALA A 141 -15.61 -17.72 -7.15
C ALA A 141 -16.39 -18.55 -6.11
N GLY A 142 -16.02 -19.82 -5.95
CA GLY A 142 -16.69 -20.74 -5.03
C GLY A 142 -16.68 -20.26 -3.57
N VAL A 143 -15.58 -19.67 -3.09
CA VAL A 143 -15.51 -19.12 -1.73
C VAL A 143 -16.42 -17.90 -1.59
N LEU A 144 -16.37 -16.97 -2.55
CA LEU A 144 -17.18 -15.75 -2.52
C LEU A 144 -18.68 -16.07 -2.68
N ASP A 145 -19.05 -16.98 -3.59
CA ASP A 145 -20.42 -17.42 -3.77
C ASP A 145 -20.97 -18.18 -2.54
N ALA A 146 -20.13 -18.94 -1.84
CA ALA A 146 -20.53 -19.59 -0.60
C ALA A 146 -20.81 -18.57 0.51
N LEU A 147 -19.98 -17.53 0.62
CA LEU A 147 -20.24 -16.41 1.53
C LEU A 147 -21.53 -15.67 1.15
N GLU A 148 -21.72 -15.32 -0.13
CA GLU A 148 -22.95 -14.66 -0.59
C GLU A 148 -24.19 -15.44 -0.20
N ARG A 149 -24.24 -16.74 -0.53
CA ARG A 149 -25.37 -17.64 -0.18
C ARG A 149 -25.61 -17.69 1.32
N MET A 150 -24.54 -17.83 2.11
CA MET A 150 -24.65 -17.91 3.57
C MET A 150 -25.27 -16.66 4.17
N PHE A 151 -24.95 -15.47 3.64
CA PHE A 151 -25.47 -14.20 4.13
C PHE A 151 -26.85 -13.85 3.52
N ALA A 152 -27.10 -14.24 2.27
CA ALA A 152 -28.41 -14.11 1.62
C ALA A 152 -29.50 -14.87 2.38
N ASP A 153 -29.23 -16.09 2.79
CA ASP A 153 -30.17 -16.94 3.56
C ASP A 153 -30.58 -16.31 4.92
N ARG A 154 -29.88 -15.28 5.35
CA ARG A 154 -30.08 -14.58 6.64
C ARG A 154 -30.61 -13.17 6.51
N GLY A 155 -30.56 -12.59 5.30
CA GLY A 155 -30.82 -11.18 5.09
C GLY A 155 -29.80 -10.29 5.84
N GLU A 156 -28.55 -10.77 5.98
CA GLU A 156 -27.43 -10.05 6.59
C GLU A 156 -26.40 -9.69 5.53
N SER A 157 -25.55 -8.68 5.82
CA SER A 157 -24.46 -8.28 4.93
C SER A 157 -23.09 -8.65 5.51
N PHE A 158 -22.10 -8.82 4.61
CA PHE A 158 -20.74 -9.17 4.97
C PHE A 158 -19.73 -8.36 4.15
N ALA A 159 -18.77 -7.74 4.81
CA ALA A 159 -17.77 -6.91 4.14
C ALA A 159 -16.54 -7.73 3.73
N VAL A 160 -16.15 -7.65 2.46
CA VAL A 160 -14.95 -8.28 1.88
C VAL A 160 -13.98 -7.19 1.48
N VAL A 161 -12.88 -7.05 2.22
CA VAL A 161 -11.81 -6.10 1.94
C VAL A 161 -10.64 -6.84 1.30
N LEU A 162 -10.31 -6.49 0.07
CA LEU A 162 -9.20 -7.07 -0.69
C LEU A 162 -8.10 -6.01 -0.82
N ASP A 163 -7.02 -6.19 -0.05
CA ASP A 163 -5.86 -5.29 -0.10
C ASP A 163 -4.84 -5.78 -1.13
N GLU A 164 -4.10 -4.84 -1.73
CA GLU A 164 -3.18 -5.04 -2.86
C GLU A 164 -3.84 -5.81 -4.02
N PHE A 165 -5.10 -5.51 -4.24
CA PHE A 165 -5.98 -6.18 -5.20
C PHE A 165 -5.45 -6.17 -6.64
N GLN A 166 -4.60 -5.22 -7.03
CA GLN A 166 -3.99 -5.18 -8.36
C GLN A 166 -3.08 -6.39 -8.64
N GLU A 167 -2.67 -7.14 -7.63
CA GLU A 167 -1.84 -8.35 -7.82
C GLU A 167 -2.60 -9.45 -8.59
N ILE A 168 -3.94 -9.38 -8.64
CA ILE A 168 -4.75 -10.26 -9.48
C ILE A 168 -4.35 -10.17 -10.96
N HIS A 169 -3.89 -9.00 -11.43
CA HIS A 169 -3.40 -8.83 -12.80
C HIS A 169 -2.17 -9.70 -13.09
N GLY A 170 -1.27 -9.85 -12.12
CA GLY A 170 -0.09 -10.74 -12.23
C GLY A 170 -0.44 -12.22 -12.37
N LEU A 171 -1.64 -12.64 -11.94
CA LEU A 171 -2.06 -14.03 -11.93
C LEU A 171 -2.78 -14.49 -13.21
N GLY A 172 -3.14 -13.56 -14.10
CA GLY A 172 -3.85 -13.93 -15.34
C GLY A 172 -4.29 -12.73 -16.17
N GLY A 173 -3.69 -11.56 -15.94
CA GLY A 173 -3.95 -10.35 -16.72
C GLY A 173 -5.40 -9.90 -16.69
N GLU A 174 -5.87 -9.41 -17.82
CA GLU A 174 -7.25 -8.93 -17.98
C GLU A 174 -8.31 -10.02 -17.77
N GLN A 175 -8.00 -11.27 -18.10
CA GLN A 175 -8.95 -12.38 -17.91
C GLN A 175 -9.26 -12.60 -16.43
N ALA A 176 -8.24 -12.52 -15.57
CA ALA A 176 -8.41 -12.62 -14.13
C ALA A 176 -9.30 -11.50 -13.58
N GLU A 177 -9.09 -10.28 -14.07
CA GLU A 177 -9.92 -9.11 -13.73
C GLU A 177 -11.39 -9.34 -14.11
N TRP A 178 -11.67 -9.82 -15.34
CA TRP A 178 -13.02 -10.10 -15.82
C TRP A 178 -13.71 -11.23 -15.05
N ARG A 179 -12.96 -12.25 -14.65
CA ARG A 179 -13.50 -13.34 -13.83
C ARG A 179 -13.90 -12.85 -12.45
N LEU A 180 -13.05 -12.07 -11.77
CA LEU A 180 -13.41 -11.50 -10.48
C LEU A 180 -14.62 -10.57 -10.58
N ARG A 181 -14.70 -9.74 -11.65
CA ARG A 181 -15.89 -8.96 -11.90
C ARG A 181 -17.13 -9.84 -12.06
N GLY A 182 -17.05 -10.90 -12.89
CA GLY A 182 -18.17 -11.80 -13.15
C GLY A 182 -18.79 -12.35 -11.87
N VAL A 183 -17.95 -12.67 -10.89
CA VAL A 183 -18.38 -13.13 -9.57
C VAL A 183 -18.97 -11.98 -8.76
N THR A 184 -18.21 -10.92 -8.55
CA THR A 184 -18.54 -9.88 -7.56
C THR A 184 -19.70 -8.99 -7.97
N GLN A 185 -19.96 -8.81 -9.29
CA GLN A 185 -21.00 -7.89 -9.78
C GLN A 185 -22.42 -8.30 -9.39
N HIS A 186 -22.65 -9.60 -9.17
CA HIS A 186 -23.98 -10.16 -8.88
C HIS A 186 -24.27 -10.29 -7.37
N HIS A 187 -23.26 -10.14 -6.53
CA HIS A 187 -23.40 -10.24 -5.09
C HIS A 187 -24.14 -9.01 -4.52
N GLN A 188 -25.18 -9.28 -3.74
CA GLN A 188 -26.05 -8.28 -3.12
C GLN A 188 -25.85 -8.20 -1.58
N HIS A 189 -25.41 -9.29 -0.95
CA HIS A 189 -25.16 -9.37 0.49
C HIS A 189 -23.68 -9.18 0.85
N LEU A 190 -22.79 -9.36 -0.13
CA LEU A 190 -21.38 -9.01 0.05
C LEU A 190 -21.11 -7.59 -0.43
N SER A 191 -20.56 -6.77 0.46
CA SER A 191 -19.95 -5.49 0.10
C SER A 191 -18.45 -5.67 -0.14
N TYR A 192 -17.88 -4.95 -1.12
CA TYR A 192 -16.50 -5.09 -1.53
C TYR A 192 -15.72 -3.78 -1.41
N VAL A 193 -14.53 -3.87 -0.81
CA VAL A 193 -13.54 -2.80 -0.85
C VAL A 193 -12.28 -3.35 -1.53
N PHE A 194 -11.99 -2.87 -2.73
CA PHE A 194 -10.80 -3.21 -3.51
C PHE A 194 -9.74 -2.14 -3.29
N ALA A 195 -8.67 -2.43 -2.57
CA ALA A 195 -7.62 -1.47 -2.30
C ALA A 195 -6.33 -1.82 -3.03
N GLY A 196 -5.66 -0.82 -3.59
CA GLY A 196 -4.40 -1.06 -4.29
C GLY A 196 -3.46 0.12 -4.31
N SER A 197 -2.17 -0.19 -4.43
CA SER A 197 -1.07 0.77 -4.38
C SER A 197 -0.49 1.14 -5.74
N ARG A 198 -0.64 0.30 -6.76
CA ARG A 198 -0.23 0.61 -8.14
C ARG A 198 -1.30 1.44 -8.84
N THR A 199 -1.29 2.74 -8.60
CA THR A 199 -2.33 3.67 -9.06
C THR A 199 -2.53 3.67 -10.58
N SER A 200 -1.46 3.52 -11.35
CA SER A 200 -1.49 3.41 -12.82
C SER A 200 -2.26 2.16 -13.27
N LEU A 201 -1.99 1.00 -12.66
CA LEU A 201 -2.66 -0.26 -12.97
C LEU A 201 -4.14 -0.21 -12.53
N ILE A 202 -4.43 0.24 -11.30
CA ILE A 202 -5.81 0.40 -10.81
C ILE A 202 -6.61 1.36 -11.71
N ARG A 203 -6.01 2.45 -12.16
CA ARG A 203 -6.65 3.38 -13.11
C ARG A 203 -6.96 2.67 -14.43
N ARG A 204 -6.00 1.93 -15.00
CA ARG A 204 -6.17 1.16 -16.23
C ARG A 204 -7.30 0.13 -16.11
N MET A 205 -7.40 -0.59 -14.98
CA MET A 205 -8.49 -1.54 -14.72
C MET A 205 -9.89 -0.87 -14.72
N GLN A 206 -9.96 0.43 -14.50
CA GLN A 206 -11.20 1.23 -14.47
C GLN A 206 -11.46 2.00 -15.76
N GLU A 207 -10.64 1.89 -16.80
CA GLU A 207 -10.85 2.52 -18.10
C GLU A 207 -12.03 1.90 -18.85
N LYS A 208 -12.56 2.64 -19.85
CA LYS A 208 -13.62 2.13 -20.70
C LYS A 208 -13.20 0.79 -21.34
N ASN A 209 -14.12 -0.16 -21.35
CA ASN A 209 -13.91 -1.54 -21.81
C ASN A 209 -12.98 -2.40 -20.94
N ARG A 210 -12.72 -2.01 -19.70
CA ARG A 210 -11.99 -2.80 -18.69
C ARG A 210 -12.94 -3.36 -17.63
N ALA A 211 -12.48 -4.39 -16.93
CA ALA A 211 -13.31 -5.15 -16.00
C ALA A 211 -13.98 -4.31 -14.90
N PHE A 212 -13.28 -3.31 -14.35
CA PHE A 212 -13.80 -2.50 -13.23
C PHE A 212 -14.41 -1.16 -13.67
N TYR A 213 -14.64 -0.97 -14.99
CA TYR A 213 -15.35 0.20 -15.47
C TYR A 213 -16.78 0.26 -14.93
N GLN A 214 -17.11 1.34 -14.23
CA GLN A 214 -18.44 1.59 -13.62
C GLN A 214 -18.95 0.46 -12.68
N LEU A 215 -18.07 -0.38 -12.16
CA LEU A 215 -18.45 -1.42 -11.22
C LEU A 215 -18.55 -0.91 -9.77
N ALA A 216 -17.75 0.05 -9.40
CA ALA A 216 -17.57 0.49 -8.03
C ALA A 216 -17.37 2.01 -7.92
N ASP A 217 -17.76 2.56 -6.79
CA ASP A 217 -17.39 3.91 -6.39
C ASP A 217 -15.87 4.04 -6.25
N ARG A 218 -15.37 5.27 -6.27
CA ARG A 218 -13.92 5.55 -6.16
C ARG A 218 -13.61 6.34 -4.91
N LEU A 219 -12.56 5.93 -4.23
CA LEU A 219 -11.94 6.66 -3.13
C LEU A 219 -10.45 6.86 -3.44
N PRO A 220 -10.05 8.03 -3.96
CA PRO A 220 -8.64 8.38 -4.07
C PRO A 220 -8.07 8.54 -2.65
N PHE A 221 -6.93 7.86 -2.39
CA PHE A 221 -6.26 7.89 -1.11
C PHE A 221 -4.95 8.69 -1.25
N GLY A 222 -5.03 9.98 -0.97
CA GLY A 222 -3.92 10.93 -1.13
C GLY A 222 -3.03 11.08 0.09
N SER A 223 -2.16 12.10 0.05
CA SER A 223 -1.37 12.54 1.19
C SER A 223 -2.26 13.15 2.27
N ILE A 224 -1.81 13.09 3.51
CA ILE A 224 -2.36 13.89 4.61
C ILE A 224 -2.06 15.37 4.34
N ASP A 225 -2.95 16.25 4.76
CA ASP A 225 -2.70 17.70 4.69
C ASP A 225 -1.37 18.06 5.38
N PRO A 226 -0.47 18.78 4.70
CA PRO A 226 0.86 19.08 5.24
C PRO A 226 0.83 19.87 6.56
N GLU A 227 -0.10 20.81 6.71
CA GLU A 227 -0.21 21.64 7.94
C GLU A 227 -0.74 20.77 9.09
N HIS A 228 -1.76 19.96 8.83
CA HIS A 228 -2.27 19.00 9.82
C HIS A 228 -1.15 18.04 10.28
N MET A 229 -0.42 17.45 9.32
CA MET A 229 0.66 16.51 9.63
C MET A 229 1.78 17.15 10.44
N ALA A 230 2.17 18.38 10.10
CA ALA A 230 3.17 19.16 10.85
C ALA A 230 2.72 19.42 12.29
N GLY A 231 1.48 19.89 12.46
CA GLY A 231 0.90 20.14 13.78
C GLY A 231 0.79 18.86 14.63
N TRP A 232 0.40 17.75 14.02
CA TRP A 232 0.34 16.45 14.69
C TRP A 232 1.72 15.96 15.15
N ILE A 233 2.77 16.14 14.33
CA ILE A 233 4.15 15.79 14.70
C ILE A 233 4.60 16.64 15.89
N ASP A 234 4.41 17.94 15.85
CA ASP A 234 4.83 18.84 16.94
C ASP A 234 4.10 18.54 18.24
N ALA A 235 2.80 18.22 18.18
CA ALA A 235 2.03 17.79 19.34
C ALA A 235 2.57 16.45 19.92
N ARG A 236 2.94 15.51 19.07
CA ARG A 236 3.52 14.23 19.48
C ARG A 236 4.91 14.37 20.09
N MET A 237 5.77 15.22 19.53
CA MET A 237 7.08 15.53 20.12
C MET A 237 6.91 16.07 21.53
N ARG A 238 5.98 17.01 21.75
CA ARG A 238 5.68 17.57 23.08
C ARG A 238 5.09 16.53 24.04
N ALA A 239 4.13 15.72 23.59
CA ALA A 239 3.54 14.64 24.37
C ALA A 239 4.58 13.59 24.77
N GLY A 240 5.60 13.35 23.95
CA GLY A 240 6.77 12.52 24.26
C GLY A 240 7.76 13.18 25.23
N GLY A 241 7.51 14.40 25.73
CA GLY A 241 8.32 15.10 26.70
C GLY A 241 9.45 15.97 26.12
N LEU A 242 9.49 16.19 24.81
CA LEU A 242 10.47 17.06 24.18
C LEU A 242 10.01 18.52 24.18
N ARG A 243 10.94 19.44 24.40
CA ARG A 243 10.74 20.86 24.08
C ARG A 243 10.87 21.00 22.57
N ALA A 244 9.75 21.04 21.86
CA ALA A 244 9.67 21.14 20.43
C ALA A 244 9.25 22.53 19.99
N GLY A 245 10.00 23.09 19.03
CA GLY A 245 9.56 24.22 18.19
C GLY A 245 8.59 23.74 17.10
N GLN A 246 8.60 24.40 15.95
CA GLN A 246 7.81 24.03 14.77
C GLN A 246 8.63 23.15 13.81
N VAL A 247 9.09 21.99 14.29
CA VAL A 247 9.91 21.06 13.48
C VAL A 247 9.07 20.17 12.55
N GLY A 248 7.78 20.07 12.82
CA GLY A 248 6.86 19.26 12.01
C GLY A 248 6.83 19.70 10.54
N ALA A 249 6.80 21.01 10.28
CA ALA A 249 6.83 21.55 8.91
C ALA A 249 8.13 21.17 8.17
N VAL A 250 9.27 21.20 8.86
CA VAL A 250 10.57 20.81 8.32
C VAL A 250 10.59 19.31 7.98
N ILE A 251 10.07 18.48 8.87
CA ILE A 251 9.97 17.02 8.66
C ILE A 251 9.08 16.71 7.44
N VAL A 252 7.92 17.37 7.33
CA VAL A 252 7.01 17.19 6.20
C VAL A 252 7.64 17.65 4.89
N ALA A 253 8.34 18.77 4.89
CA ALA A 253 9.02 19.29 3.69
C ALA A 253 10.14 18.34 3.20
N LEU A 254 10.89 17.72 4.12
CA LEU A 254 11.98 16.81 3.76
C LEU A 254 11.50 15.42 3.34
N ALA A 255 10.50 14.86 4.01
CA ALA A 255 10.11 13.46 3.86
C ALA A 255 8.75 13.26 3.17
N GLY A 256 7.97 14.34 2.93
CA GLY A 256 6.68 14.24 2.26
C GLY A 256 6.77 13.83 0.79
N PRO A 257 5.64 13.49 0.17
CA PRO A 257 4.28 13.55 0.73
C PRO A 257 3.80 12.26 1.44
N ARG A 258 4.64 11.22 1.52
CA ARG A 258 4.21 9.91 2.02
C ARG A 258 4.20 9.84 3.54
N THR A 259 3.05 9.47 4.10
CA THR A 259 2.83 9.41 5.54
C THR A 259 3.87 8.56 6.27
N ARG A 260 4.25 7.39 5.72
CA ARG A 260 5.26 6.51 6.36
C ARG A 260 6.63 7.17 6.44
N ASP A 261 7.07 7.80 5.37
CA ASP A 261 8.41 8.41 5.30
C ASP A 261 8.49 9.62 6.25
N ILE A 262 7.42 10.43 6.31
CA ILE A 262 7.29 11.52 7.28
C ILE A 262 7.37 11.00 8.72
N VAL A 263 6.61 9.96 9.05
CA VAL A 263 6.61 9.37 10.41
C VAL A 263 7.96 8.70 10.72
N GLN A 264 8.64 8.12 9.73
CA GLN A 264 9.98 7.55 9.90
C GLN A 264 11.01 8.63 10.26
N LEU A 265 10.98 9.76 9.57
CA LEU A 265 11.84 10.89 9.91
C LEU A 265 11.49 11.48 11.29
N ALA A 266 10.20 11.63 11.60
CA ALA A 266 9.76 12.10 12.91
C ALA A 266 10.23 11.18 14.04
N ARG A 267 10.12 9.86 13.85
CA ARG A 267 10.59 8.85 14.80
C ARG A 267 12.09 8.95 15.05
N LYS A 268 12.88 9.00 13.98
CA LYS A 268 14.34 9.11 14.08
C LYS A 268 14.76 10.42 14.74
N THR A 269 14.09 11.52 14.39
CA THR A 269 14.30 12.83 15.01
C THR A 269 14.03 12.79 16.51
N PHE A 270 12.95 12.12 16.93
CA PHE A 270 12.62 11.95 18.35
C PHE A 270 13.72 11.19 19.09
N ASP A 271 14.18 10.06 18.52
CA ASP A 271 15.22 9.23 19.14
C ASP A 271 16.53 10.02 19.33
N LEU A 272 16.94 10.83 18.36
CA LEU A 272 18.12 11.69 18.46
C LEU A 272 17.94 12.86 19.45
N ALA A 273 16.74 13.40 19.56
CA ALA A 273 16.43 14.52 20.43
C ALA A 273 16.23 14.13 21.91
N ALA A 274 15.81 12.87 22.16
CA ALA A 274 15.42 12.39 23.48
C ALA A 274 16.49 12.60 24.58
N PRO A 275 17.79 12.34 24.34
CA PRO A 275 18.83 12.58 25.36
C PRO A 275 18.97 14.05 25.78
N ALA A 276 18.77 14.99 24.83
CA ALA A 276 18.85 16.42 25.09
C ALA A 276 17.53 17.04 25.61
N GLY A 277 16.42 16.32 25.52
CA GLY A 277 15.09 16.81 25.89
C GLY A 277 14.59 17.98 25.03
N LYS A 278 15.25 18.24 23.90
CA LYS A 278 14.96 19.36 22.99
C LYS A 278 15.17 18.93 21.54
N VAL A 279 14.27 19.32 20.67
CA VAL A 279 14.38 19.09 19.21
C VAL A 279 14.61 20.43 18.48
N SER A 280 15.43 20.41 17.43
CA SER A 280 15.71 21.53 16.55
C SER A 280 15.71 21.07 15.08
N GLU A 281 15.73 22.02 14.15
CA GLU A 281 15.87 21.72 12.71
C GLU A 281 17.19 20.99 12.40
N GLU A 282 18.26 21.33 13.10
CA GLU A 282 19.54 20.63 12.98
C GLU A 282 19.43 19.15 13.37
N THR A 283 18.62 18.85 14.42
CA THR A 283 18.31 17.47 14.80
C THR A 283 17.56 16.74 13.70
N VAL A 284 16.61 17.41 13.03
CA VAL A 284 15.88 16.86 11.88
C VAL A 284 16.84 16.56 10.73
N GLY A 285 17.73 17.50 10.39
CA GLY A 285 18.75 17.30 9.36
C GLY A 285 19.69 16.13 9.67
N SER A 286 20.08 15.98 10.93
CA SER A 286 20.90 14.85 11.39
C SER A 286 20.15 13.52 11.27
N ALA A 287 18.88 13.48 11.68
CA ALA A 287 18.00 12.32 11.53
C ALA A 287 17.82 11.91 10.05
N PHE A 288 17.66 12.90 9.18
CA PHE A 288 17.52 12.64 7.74
C PHE A 288 18.81 12.04 7.15
N ARG A 289 19.98 12.57 7.53
CA ARG A 289 21.29 11.99 7.13
C ARG A 289 21.46 10.56 7.61
N GLU A 290 21.09 10.26 8.85
CA GLU A 290 21.17 8.88 9.35
C GLU A 290 20.27 7.92 8.58
N LEU A 291 19.05 8.35 8.21
CA LEU A 291 18.14 7.54 7.41
C LEU A 291 18.68 7.33 5.97
N ILE A 292 19.39 8.31 5.39
CA ILE A 292 20.09 8.10 4.11
C ILE A 292 21.19 7.04 4.27
N LEU A 293 21.95 7.07 5.37
CA LEU A 293 23.00 6.10 5.62
C LEU A 293 22.45 4.68 5.85
N GLU A 294 21.26 4.56 6.45
CA GLU A 294 20.58 3.26 6.59
C GLU A 294 20.20 2.63 5.24
N GLU A 295 20.03 3.45 4.19
CA GLU A 295 19.76 2.98 2.82
C GLU A 295 21.05 2.66 2.02
N ASP A 296 22.25 2.85 2.57
CA ASP A 296 23.53 2.74 1.82
C ASP A 296 23.70 1.35 1.19
N ASP A 297 23.62 0.29 1.97
CA ASP A 297 23.85 -1.07 1.46
C ASP A 297 22.83 -1.50 0.40
N PRO A 298 21.50 -1.40 0.62
CA PRO A 298 20.52 -1.83 -0.37
C PRO A 298 20.52 -0.96 -1.63
N VAL A 299 20.71 0.36 -1.50
CA VAL A 299 20.72 1.24 -2.66
C VAL A 299 21.99 1.07 -3.46
N ARG A 300 23.14 0.91 -2.81
CA ARG A 300 24.42 0.63 -3.46
C ARG A 300 24.37 -0.67 -4.27
N LEU A 301 23.87 -1.75 -3.65
CA LEU A 301 23.72 -3.05 -4.31
C LEU A 301 22.80 -2.94 -5.55
N TYR A 302 21.69 -2.23 -5.42
CA TYR A 302 20.79 -1.99 -6.55
C TYR A 302 21.47 -1.15 -7.65
N TRP A 303 22.16 -0.07 -7.26
CA TRP A 303 22.89 0.82 -8.17
C TRP A 303 23.97 0.09 -8.97
N ASP A 304 24.77 -0.74 -8.32
CA ASP A 304 25.86 -1.48 -8.93
C ASP A 304 25.36 -2.56 -9.91
N ALA A 305 24.13 -3.04 -9.75
CA ALA A 305 23.50 -3.97 -10.68
C ALA A 305 22.93 -3.29 -11.95
N LEU A 306 22.88 -1.96 -12.00
CA LEU A 306 22.36 -1.21 -13.14
C LEU A 306 23.44 -1.04 -14.23
N THR A 307 23.00 -1.06 -15.50
CA THR A 307 23.86 -0.64 -16.61
C THR A 307 24.14 0.87 -16.56
N PRO A 308 25.26 1.37 -17.13
CA PRO A 308 25.53 2.81 -17.16
C PRO A 308 24.40 3.66 -17.74
N ALA A 309 23.70 3.15 -18.77
CA ALA A 309 22.54 3.84 -19.34
C ALA A 309 21.36 3.94 -18.36
N GLN A 310 21.12 2.89 -17.57
CA GLN A 310 20.10 2.89 -16.52
C GLN A 310 20.49 3.80 -15.35
N GLN A 311 21.76 3.78 -14.93
CA GLN A 311 22.27 4.68 -13.90
C GLN A 311 22.05 6.16 -14.29
N ASN A 312 22.30 6.53 -15.54
CA ASN A 312 22.07 7.88 -16.04
C ASN A 312 20.58 8.29 -15.97
N VAL A 313 19.67 7.37 -16.28
CA VAL A 313 18.22 7.64 -16.15
C VAL A 313 17.84 7.84 -14.68
N LEU A 314 18.33 7.00 -13.78
CA LEU A 314 18.03 7.12 -12.35
C LEU A 314 18.62 8.41 -11.74
N ARG A 315 19.83 8.82 -12.19
CA ARG A 315 20.43 10.12 -11.84
C ARG A 315 19.55 11.30 -12.27
N ALA A 316 19.02 11.25 -13.49
CA ALA A 316 18.14 12.28 -14.01
C ALA A 316 16.84 12.40 -13.17
N ILE A 317 16.25 11.25 -12.80
CA ILE A 317 15.06 11.21 -11.93
C ILE A 317 15.38 11.78 -10.53
N ALA A 318 16.49 11.34 -9.92
CA ALA A 318 16.91 11.83 -8.61
C ALA A 318 17.18 13.34 -8.59
N ALA A 319 17.70 13.88 -9.69
CA ALA A 319 17.89 15.31 -9.88
C ALA A 319 16.57 16.11 -10.09
N GLY A 320 15.43 15.44 -10.17
CA GLY A 320 14.13 16.07 -10.37
C GLY A 320 13.81 16.38 -11.83
N GLU A 321 14.49 15.75 -12.81
CA GLU A 321 14.22 15.98 -14.23
C GLU A 321 12.86 15.38 -14.62
N ARG A 322 11.93 16.23 -15.01
CA ARG A 322 10.56 15.81 -15.35
C ARG A 322 10.43 15.33 -16.79
N GLN A 323 11.27 15.86 -17.70
CA GLN A 323 11.23 15.55 -19.13
C GLN A 323 12.41 14.70 -19.57
N LEU A 324 12.49 13.46 -19.12
CA LEU A 324 13.60 12.54 -19.36
C LEU A 324 13.96 12.36 -20.85
N THR A 325 12.99 12.52 -21.75
CA THR A 325 13.23 12.40 -23.20
C THR A 325 13.53 13.74 -23.87
N GLY A 326 13.58 14.84 -23.11
CA GLY A 326 13.92 16.17 -23.60
C GLY A 326 15.40 16.30 -23.99
N LYS A 327 15.70 17.12 -25.01
CA LYS A 327 17.09 17.33 -25.47
C LYS A 327 18.02 17.87 -24.38
N GLY A 328 17.49 18.67 -23.44
CA GLY A 328 18.24 19.20 -22.29
C GLY A 328 18.69 18.10 -21.35
N ALA A 329 17.74 17.25 -20.93
CA ALA A 329 17.99 16.08 -20.08
C ALA A 329 18.96 15.10 -20.75
N GLN A 330 18.74 14.81 -22.05
CA GLN A 330 19.62 13.91 -22.80
C GLN A 330 21.08 14.39 -22.80
N ARG A 331 21.32 15.67 -22.96
CA ARG A 331 22.70 16.22 -22.92
C ARG A 331 23.28 16.23 -21.51
N ARG A 332 22.49 16.67 -20.51
CA ARG A 332 22.96 16.85 -19.13
C ARG A 332 23.30 15.51 -18.47
N PHE A 333 22.49 14.48 -18.71
CA PHE A 333 22.63 13.17 -18.07
C PHE A 333 23.10 12.06 -19.00
N ALA A 334 23.57 12.39 -20.23
CA ALA A 334 24.00 11.45 -21.27
C ALA A 334 22.94 10.32 -21.50
N LEU A 335 21.65 10.71 -21.58
CA LEU A 335 20.58 9.75 -21.76
C LEU A 335 20.56 9.22 -23.19
N SER A 336 20.26 7.93 -23.31
CA SER A 336 20.14 7.22 -24.59
C SER A 336 18.82 7.54 -25.31
N SER A 337 18.40 6.71 -26.26
CA SER A 337 17.17 6.92 -27.02
C SER A 337 15.91 6.94 -26.13
N ALA A 338 14.89 7.69 -26.54
CA ALA A 338 13.64 7.82 -25.79
C ALA A 338 12.96 6.45 -25.45
N PRO A 339 12.96 5.42 -26.34
CA PRO A 339 12.46 4.10 -25.97
C PRO A 339 13.26 3.43 -24.83
N ALA A 340 14.61 3.54 -24.88
CA ALA A 340 15.47 2.94 -23.86
C ALA A 340 15.28 3.64 -22.49
N VAL A 341 15.15 4.98 -22.48
CA VAL A 341 14.86 5.76 -21.27
C VAL A 341 13.53 5.34 -20.67
N ARG A 342 12.47 5.22 -21.48
CA ARG A 342 11.16 4.77 -21.00
C ARG A 342 11.22 3.37 -20.40
N LYS A 343 11.85 2.41 -21.09
CA LYS A 343 12.02 1.05 -20.60
C LYS A 343 12.77 1.00 -19.27
N ALA A 344 13.80 1.84 -19.11
CA ALA A 344 14.51 1.92 -17.83
C ALA A 344 13.64 2.49 -16.71
N ALA A 345 12.89 3.56 -16.97
CA ALA A 345 12.01 4.16 -15.98
C ALA A 345 10.85 3.21 -15.58
N GLU A 346 10.26 2.49 -16.54
CA GLU A 346 9.25 1.46 -16.29
C GLU A 346 9.82 0.33 -15.41
N LYS A 347 11.04 -0.13 -15.70
CA LYS A 347 11.72 -1.11 -14.84
C LYS A 347 11.90 -0.59 -13.40
N PHE A 348 12.32 0.65 -13.22
CA PHE A 348 12.49 1.24 -11.89
C PHE A 348 11.15 1.40 -11.15
N GLU A 349 10.04 1.64 -11.87
CA GLU A 349 8.68 1.65 -11.31
C GLU A 349 8.28 0.23 -10.87
N GLU A 350 8.56 -0.79 -11.69
CA GLU A 350 8.33 -2.20 -11.34
C GLU A 350 9.16 -2.65 -10.13
N ASP A 351 10.43 -2.26 -10.09
CA ASP A 351 11.34 -2.54 -8.97
C ASP A 351 10.97 -1.75 -7.69
N GLY A 352 10.07 -0.75 -7.79
CA GLY A 352 9.61 0.07 -6.67
C GLY A 352 10.63 1.11 -6.20
N VAL A 353 11.58 1.49 -7.04
CA VAL A 353 12.61 2.51 -6.76
C VAL A 353 12.15 3.90 -7.15
N VAL A 354 11.33 3.98 -8.19
CA VAL A 354 10.67 5.22 -8.61
C VAL A 354 9.17 5.04 -8.70
N MET A 355 8.47 6.15 -8.73
CA MET A 355 7.03 6.22 -8.94
C MET A 355 6.71 7.12 -10.12
N ARG A 356 5.63 6.84 -10.82
CA ARG A 356 5.12 7.67 -11.89
C ARG A 356 4.05 8.61 -11.37
N SER A 357 4.29 9.90 -11.51
CA SER A 357 3.34 10.96 -11.16
C SER A 357 2.16 11.04 -12.15
N PRO A 358 1.02 11.66 -11.77
CA PRO A 358 -0.14 11.81 -12.65
C PRO A 358 0.15 12.58 -13.96
N ASP A 359 1.14 13.47 -13.96
CA ASP A 359 1.62 14.22 -15.14
C ASP A 359 2.51 13.38 -16.06
N GLY A 360 2.82 12.13 -15.68
CA GLY A 360 3.65 11.20 -16.42
C GLY A 360 5.14 11.31 -16.13
N SER A 361 5.57 12.24 -15.28
CA SER A 361 6.94 12.32 -14.78
C SER A 361 7.25 11.21 -13.78
N TYR A 362 8.53 10.99 -13.48
CA TYR A 362 8.98 10.03 -12.48
C TYR A 362 9.65 10.74 -11.31
N ASP A 363 9.47 10.21 -10.12
CA ASP A 363 10.12 10.64 -8.89
C ASP A 363 10.66 9.45 -8.10
N CYS A 364 11.66 9.63 -7.24
CA CYS A 364 12.13 8.56 -6.38
C CYS A 364 11.03 8.12 -5.40
N ASP A 365 10.90 6.79 -5.19
CA ASP A 365 9.89 6.25 -4.28
C ASP A 365 10.15 6.59 -2.80
N SER A 366 11.40 6.87 -2.43
CA SER A 366 11.79 7.25 -1.08
C SER A 366 12.62 8.53 -1.09
N PRO A 367 12.36 9.50 -0.20
CA PRO A 367 13.20 10.68 -0.05
C PRO A 367 14.61 10.33 0.44
N PHE A 368 14.76 9.24 1.18
CA PHE A 368 16.06 8.77 1.67
C PHE A 368 16.89 8.15 0.54
N VAL A 369 16.27 7.33 -0.32
CA VAL A 369 16.90 6.82 -1.55
C VAL A 369 17.29 7.97 -2.49
N ARG A 370 16.41 8.96 -2.67
CA ARG A 370 16.73 10.18 -3.44
C ARG A 370 17.93 10.90 -2.85
N GLY A 371 17.94 11.08 -1.52
CA GLY A 371 19.06 11.71 -0.81
C GLY A 371 20.37 10.96 -1.04
N TRP A 372 20.37 9.64 -0.98
CA TRP A 372 21.52 8.80 -1.26
C TRP A 372 22.03 8.99 -2.70
N LEU A 373 21.13 8.94 -3.69
CA LEU A 373 21.46 9.13 -5.09
C LEU A 373 22.08 10.50 -5.36
N ILE A 374 21.53 11.57 -4.78
CA ILE A 374 22.05 12.93 -4.91
C ILE A 374 23.46 13.01 -4.32
N GLN A 375 23.69 12.48 -3.12
CA GLN A 375 24.98 12.57 -2.44
C GLN A 375 26.08 11.74 -3.11
N HIS A 376 25.75 10.58 -3.65
CA HIS A 376 26.77 9.65 -4.15
C HIS A 376 26.93 9.67 -5.68
N THR A 377 25.92 10.15 -6.41
CA THR A 377 25.93 10.00 -7.87
C THR A 377 25.84 11.31 -8.67
N LEU A 378 25.54 12.45 -8.01
CA LEU A 378 25.33 13.73 -8.68
C LEU A 378 26.40 14.81 -8.41
N PRO A 379 27.40 14.64 -7.53
CA PRO A 379 28.38 15.69 -7.27
C PRO A 379 29.18 16.11 -8.50
N ASP A 380 29.47 15.17 -9.43
CA ASP A 380 30.13 15.40 -10.69
C ASP A 380 29.35 16.32 -11.65
N LEU A 381 28.03 16.46 -11.45
CA LEU A 381 27.16 17.37 -12.20
C LEU A 381 26.94 18.72 -11.48
N GLY A 382 27.69 19.00 -10.42
CA GLY A 382 27.57 20.19 -9.61
C GLY A 382 26.29 20.25 -8.77
N LEU A 383 25.60 19.11 -8.61
CA LEU A 383 24.42 18.99 -7.75
C LEU A 383 24.86 18.48 -6.39
N HIS A 384 24.97 19.39 -5.45
CA HIS A 384 25.23 19.09 -4.03
C HIS A 384 23.99 19.44 -3.24
N TRP A 385 23.55 18.49 -2.41
CA TRP A 385 22.45 18.72 -1.49
C TRP A 385 22.89 18.50 -0.05
N ASP A 386 22.70 19.53 0.77
CA ASP A 386 22.85 19.45 2.22
C ASP A 386 21.45 19.26 2.82
N PRO A 387 21.18 18.12 3.50
CA PRO A 387 19.90 17.90 4.19
C PRO A 387 19.53 18.96 5.24
N ALA A 388 20.52 19.75 5.71
CA ALA A 388 20.25 20.88 6.57
C ALA A 388 19.69 22.09 5.82
N ARG A 389 19.74 22.11 4.49
CA ARG A 389 19.14 23.14 3.62
C ARG A 389 17.85 22.64 3.03
N ILE A 390 16.75 23.25 3.39
CA ILE A 390 15.40 22.91 2.97
C ILE A 390 14.90 23.96 2.00
N PRO A 391 14.24 23.59 0.88
CA PRO A 391 13.95 22.25 0.36
C PRO A 391 15.14 21.60 -0.36
N PRO A 392 15.10 20.25 -0.65
CA PRO A 392 16.06 19.63 -1.56
C PRO A 392 15.99 20.29 -2.93
N PRO A 393 17.09 20.34 -3.66
CA PRO A 393 17.17 20.98 -4.99
C PRO A 393 16.24 20.35 -6.01
#